data_f17bdac2d8c562fbcb751223bef0fd85
#
_entry.id   f17bdac2d8c562fbcb751223bef0fd85
#
_cell.length_a   1.000
_cell.length_b   1.000
_cell.length_c   1.000
_cell.angle_alpha   90.00
_cell.angle_beta   90.00
_cell.angle_gamma   90.00
#
_symmetry.space_group_name_H-M   'P 1'
#
loop_
_entity.id
_entity.type
_entity.pdbx_description
1 polymer ?
#
loop_
_entity_poly.entity_id
_entity_poly.type
_entity_poly.pdbx_seq_one_letter_code
_entity_poly.pdbx_strand_id
1 'polypeptide(L)'
;MFLEDLKKGGKKGVYVSNEKANMLEAVVPRFDLIRFRDYIMMGIQFIRGCPFGCEFCDVIELFGRTPRFKTTEQILKELQTLYDLGYRGHIDFVDDNFIGNKKKVKELLLALKDWTVKHKYPFYFTTEASVNLAEDDELLQLMKDVDFRYIFLGIETPENETLALNHKNQNVNKSVTIAVQKIMSYGIVCNGGFIIGFDSDSPNIARNMISCIQESGVSMAMVGLLYALPNTQLTKRLQHEKRLLQSTSESVNDFDIDQSTSGLNFVTLKSRTEIMRDFVKVLDFIYEPANYYKRVMYNGLQLKPEYKHVPSFKAWLKYLNSFRKVCWRAGFSKTTSYLYWKMVFSILLKNPKALEASVNLAAMYIHFKEQKDYVVSVMNTQIQEGEIREAIYKSIIN
;
A
#
# COMPACT_ATOMS: atom_id res chain seq x y z
N MET A 1 22.98 -22.48 -12.78
CA MET A 1 23.86 -21.96 -11.70
C MET A 1 23.50 -22.58 -10.35
N PHE A 2 22.48 -22.07 -9.60
CA PHE A 2 22.17 -22.57 -8.23
C PHE A 2 21.93 -24.09 -8.17
N LEU A 3 21.06 -24.64 -9.02
CA LEU A 3 20.76 -26.09 -9.04
C LEU A 3 21.98 -26.96 -9.42
N GLU A 4 22.88 -26.43 -10.25
CA GLU A 4 24.11 -27.13 -10.63
C GLU A 4 25.11 -27.16 -9.47
N ASP A 5 25.25 -26.03 -8.77
CA ASP A 5 26.09 -25.95 -7.58
C ASP A 5 25.54 -26.82 -6.44
N LEU A 6 24.21 -26.79 -6.25
CA LEU A 6 23.54 -27.65 -5.27
C LEU A 6 23.78 -29.14 -5.54
N LYS A 7 23.68 -29.58 -6.82
CA LYS A 7 23.97 -30.96 -7.23
C LYS A 7 25.43 -31.36 -6.97
N LYS A 8 26.35 -30.39 -7.04
CA LYS A 8 27.78 -30.58 -6.75
C LYS A 8 28.16 -30.43 -5.27
N GLY A 9 27.15 -30.25 -4.38
CA GLY A 9 27.39 -30.01 -2.95
C GLY A 9 27.97 -28.66 -2.60
N GLY A 10 28.01 -27.73 -3.54
CA GLY A 10 28.53 -26.38 -3.37
C GLY A 10 27.52 -25.46 -2.65
N LYS A 11 28.03 -24.54 -1.82
CA LYS A 11 27.25 -23.47 -1.16
C LYS A 11 27.86 -22.13 -1.55
N LYS A 12 27.29 -21.44 -2.52
CA LYS A 12 27.59 -20.01 -2.74
C LYS A 12 26.52 -19.15 -2.09
N GLY A 13 26.90 -18.00 -1.51
CA GLY A 13 25.96 -17.14 -0.82
C GLY A 13 24.99 -16.42 -1.75
N VAL A 14 25.44 -15.91 -2.89
CA VAL A 14 24.64 -15.06 -3.81
C VAL A 14 24.79 -15.54 -5.24
N TYR A 15 23.65 -15.67 -5.93
CA TYR A 15 23.56 -15.98 -7.35
C TYR A 15 22.94 -14.78 -8.08
N VAL A 16 23.68 -14.16 -8.97
CA VAL A 16 23.25 -12.99 -9.73
C VAL A 16 23.11 -13.34 -11.20
N SER A 17 22.01 -12.91 -11.82
CA SER A 17 21.83 -12.94 -13.27
C SER A 17 21.69 -11.52 -13.80
N ASN A 18 22.38 -11.22 -14.88
CA ASN A 18 22.24 -9.95 -15.60
C ASN A 18 20.95 -9.89 -16.45
N GLU A 19 20.34 -11.04 -16.71
CA GLU A 19 19.11 -11.13 -17.47
C GLU A 19 17.90 -11.08 -16.53
N LYS A 20 16.92 -10.27 -16.91
CA LYS A 20 15.63 -10.24 -16.20
C LYS A 20 14.81 -11.48 -16.59
N ALA A 21 14.24 -12.15 -15.61
CA ALA A 21 13.45 -13.36 -15.81
C ALA A 21 12.31 -13.16 -16.83
N ASN A 22 12.17 -14.09 -17.77
CA ASN A 22 11.08 -14.09 -18.75
C ASN A 22 9.78 -14.53 -18.07
N MET A 23 8.78 -13.65 -18.04
CA MET A 23 7.49 -13.96 -17.40
C MET A 23 6.66 -15.02 -18.17
N LEU A 24 6.93 -15.18 -19.47
CA LEU A 24 6.26 -16.22 -20.28
C LEU A 24 6.69 -17.64 -19.88
N GLU A 25 7.84 -17.79 -19.24
CA GLU A 25 8.34 -19.07 -18.72
C GLU A 25 7.94 -19.35 -17.27
N ALA A 26 7.16 -18.43 -16.67
CA ALA A 26 6.71 -18.59 -15.30
C ALA A 26 5.79 -19.83 -15.16
N VAL A 27 6.17 -20.71 -14.24
CA VAL A 27 5.39 -21.90 -13.91
C VAL A 27 4.33 -21.58 -12.86
N VAL A 28 3.27 -22.37 -12.83
CA VAL A 28 2.26 -22.28 -11.77
C VAL A 28 2.93 -22.58 -10.43
N PRO A 29 2.78 -21.73 -9.41
CA PRO A 29 3.32 -21.98 -8.09
C PRO A 29 2.76 -23.28 -7.48
N ARG A 30 3.54 -23.94 -6.66
CA ARG A 30 3.16 -25.19 -5.96
C ARG A 30 2.23 -24.88 -4.77
N PHE A 31 1.02 -24.37 -5.07
CA PHE A 31 0.00 -24.05 -4.08
C PHE A 31 -0.45 -25.28 -3.26
N ASP A 32 -0.23 -26.48 -3.77
CA ASP A 32 -0.49 -27.74 -3.09
C ASP A 32 0.42 -28.00 -1.88
N LEU A 33 1.56 -27.29 -1.77
CA LEU A 33 2.50 -27.40 -0.66
C LEU A 33 2.13 -26.56 0.55
N ILE A 34 1.14 -25.68 0.45
CA ILE A 34 0.75 -24.75 1.53
C ILE A 34 -0.60 -25.11 2.12
N ARG A 35 -0.81 -24.74 3.38
CA ARG A 35 -2.10 -24.89 4.05
C ARG A 35 -2.85 -23.57 4.00
N PHE A 36 -3.84 -23.43 3.12
CA PHE A 36 -4.62 -22.17 2.90
C PHE A 36 -5.18 -21.55 4.17
N ARG A 37 -5.46 -22.37 5.21
CA ARG A 37 -5.97 -21.85 6.49
C ARG A 37 -4.99 -20.97 7.26
N ASP A 38 -3.71 -21.05 6.94
CA ASP A 38 -2.64 -20.32 7.60
C ASP A 38 -2.38 -18.95 6.90
N TYR A 39 -3.09 -18.67 5.81
CA TYR A 39 -2.97 -17.45 5.00
C TYR A 39 -4.28 -16.69 4.95
N ILE A 40 -4.19 -15.36 4.97
CA ILE A 40 -5.35 -14.46 4.83
C ILE A 40 -5.74 -14.31 3.36
N MET A 41 -4.74 -14.31 2.47
CA MET A 41 -4.89 -14.12 1.02
C MET A 41 -3.86 -14.95 0.27
N MET A 42 -4.09 -15.14 -1.04
CA MET A 42 -3.11 -15.72 -1.96
C MET A 42 -2.64 -14.64 -2.93
N GLY A 43 -1.31 -14.56 -3.10
CA GLY A 43 -0.72 -13.64 -4.07
C GLY A 43 -0.57 -14.30 -5.44
N ILE A 44 -0.92 -13.56 -6.49
CA ILE A 44 -0.57 -13.86 -7.88
C ILE A 44 0.07 -12.64 -8.51
N GLN A 45 0.90 -12.80 -9.53
CA GLN A 45 1.55 -11.68 -10.19
C GLN A 45 1.32 -11.74 -11.68
N PHE A 46 0.78 -10.66 -12.27
CA PHE A 46 0.58 -10.52 -13.70
C PHE A 46 1.72 -9.71 -14.35
N ILE A 47 2.10 -8.59 -13.73
CA ILE A 47 3.09 -7.63 -14.24
C ILE A 47 4.32 -7.64 -13.33
N ARG A 48 5.51 -7.56 -13.91
CA ARG A 48 6.75 -7.30 -13.19
C ARG A 48 7.51 -6.16 -13.85
N GLY A 49 7.86 -5.13 -13.06
CA GLY A 49 8.44 -3.88 -13.52
C GLY A 49 7.40 -2.79 -13.74
N CYS A 50 7.86 -1.55 -13.80
CA CYS A 50 7.00 -0.37 -13.89
C CYS A 50 7.49 0.57 -14.99
N PRO A 51 6.62 1.14 -15.85
CA PRO A 51 7.04 2.04 -16.95
C PRO A 51 7.42 3.44 -16.45
N PHE A 52 7.09 3.78 -15.21
CA PHE A 52 7.36 5.07 -14.62
C PHE A 52 8.78 5.16 -14.07
N GLY A 53 9.26 6.38 -13.82
CA GLY A 53 10.65 6.64 -13.43
C GLY A 53 10.81 7.34 -12.10
N CYS A 54 9.95 7.04 -11.10
CA CYS A 54 10.00 7.68 -9.79
C CYS A 54 11.38 7.56 -9.15
N GLU A 55 11.98 8.68 -8.75
CA GLU A 55 13.36 8.75 -8.29
C GLU A 55 13.66 7.88 -7.06
N PHE A 56 12.69 7.78 -6.17
CA PHE A 56 12.79 7.07 -4.89
C PHE A 56 12.49 5.56 -4.97
N CYS A 57 11.96 5.09 -6.12
CA CYS A 57 11.42 3.74 -6.25
C CYS A 57 12.51 2.75 -6.72
N ASP A 58 12.62 1.62 -6.04
CA ASP A 58 13.56 0.55 -6.36
C ASP A 58 13.05 -0.44 -7.41
N VAL A 59 11.75 -0.47 -7.68
CA VAL A 59 11.11 -1.40 -8.63
C VAL A 59 11.78 -1.34 -10.01
N ILE A 60 12.10 -0.14 -10.50
CA ILE A 60 12.73 0.04 -11.80
C ILE A 60 14.19 -0.45 -11.83
N GLU A 61 14.88 -0.41 -10.71
CA GLU A 61 16.25 -0.93 -10.57
C GLU A 61 16.21 -2.47 -10.44
N LEU A 62 15.29 -3.01 -9.67
CA LEU A 62 15.13 -4.46 -9.47
C LEU A 62 14.57 -5.15 -10.72
N PHE A 63 13.50 -4.62 -11.29
CA PHE A 63 12.73 -5.31 -12.34
C PHE A 63 12.79 -4.63 -13.71
N GLY A 64 13.29 -3.39 -13.79
CA GLY A 64 13.41 -2.62 -15.02
C GLY A 64 12.19 -1.79 -15.37
N ARG A 65 12.39 -0.86 -16.32
CA ARG A 65 11.35 0.08 -16.79
C ARG A 65 10.42 -0.50 -17.85
N THR A 66 10.78 -1.65 -18.43
CA THR A 66 9.93 -2.33 -19.41
C THR A 66 9.09 -3.38 -18.67
N PRO A 67 7.79 -3.16 -18.49
CA PRO A 67 6.91 -4.12 -17.85
C PRO A 67 6.89 -5.45 -18.62
N ARG A 68 7.03 -6.54 -17.91
CA ARG A 68 6.95 -7.91 -18.44
C ARG A 68 5.71 -8.58 -17.86
N PHE A 69 5.03 -9.37 -18.67
CA PHE A 69 3.71 -9.90 -18.36
C PHE A 69 3.71 -11.42 -18.42
N LYS A 70 2.95 -12.05 -17.56
CA LYS A 70 2.43 -13.40 -17.84
C LYS A 70 1.34 -13.29 -18.91
N THR A 71 1.06 -14.39 -19.60
CA THR A 71 -0.12 -14.43 -20.47
C THR A 71 -1.40 -14.52 -19.65
N THR A 72 -2.52 -14.17 -20.25
CA THR A 72 -3.85 -14.34 -19.66
C THR A 72 -4.10 -15.79 -19.26
N GLU A 73 -3.68 -16.74 -20.11
CA GLU A 73 -3.83 -18.19 -19.88
C GLU A 73 -3.01 -18.65 -18.66
N GLN A 74 -1.80 -18.09 -18.45
CA GLN A 74 -1.00 -18.39 -17.26
C GLN A 74 -1.71 -17.94 -15.99
N ILE A 75 -2.28 -16.73 -15.96
CA ILE A 75 -3.04 -16.22 -14.81
C ILE A 75 -4.30 -17.06 -14.56
N LEU A 76 -5.07 -17.34 -15.60
CA LEU A 76 -6.27 -18.18 -15.46
C LEU A 76 -5.93 -19.60 -14.99
N LYS A 77 -4.78 -20.15 -15.39
CA LYS A 77 -4.29 -21.45 -14.92
C LYS A 77 -3.89 -21.42 -13.43
N GLU A 78 -3.26 -20.35 -12.96
CA GLU A 78 -2.95 -20.17 -11.53
C GLU A 78 -4.24 -20.10 -10.70
N LEU A 79 -5.21 -19.30 -11.15
CA LEU A 79 -6.53 -19.18 -10.50
C LEU A 79 -7.30 -20.51 -10.52
N GLN A 80 -7.27 -21.24 -11.65
CA GLN A 80 -7.88 -22.56 -11.75
C GLN A 80 -7.25 -23.55 -10.79
N THR A 81 -5.92 -23.53 -10.67
CA THR A 81 -5.20 -24.40 -9.71
C THR A 81 -5.64 -24.10 -8.27
N LEU A 82 -5.71 -22.83 -7.87
CA LEU A 82 -6.21 -22.44 -6.56
C LEU A 82 -7.67 -22.90 -6.34
N TYR A 83 -8.51 -22.73 -7.39
CA TYR A 83 -9.90 -23.16 -7.37
C TYR A 83 -10.04 -24.67 -7.17
N ASP A 84 -9.28 -25.47 -7.92
CA ASP A 84 -9.31 -26.95 -7.89
C ASP A 84 -8.78 -27.50 -6.55
N LEU A 85 -7.80 -26.81 -5.94
CA LEU A 85 -7.31 -27.10 -4.59
C LEU A 85 -8.28 -26.67 -3.47
N GLY A 86 -9.44 -26.10 -3.83
CA GLY A 86 -10.48 -25.72 -2.88
C GLY A 86 -10.31 -24.35 -2.25
N TYR A 87 -9.33 -23.53 -2.67
CA TYR A 87 -9.21 -22.16 -2.18
C TYR A 87 -10.38 -21.32 -2.65
N ARG A 88 -10.90 -20.46 -1.77
CA ARG A 88 -11.96 -19.47 -2.04
C ARG A 88 -11.70 -18.21 -1.23
N GLY A 89 -11.93 -17.06 -1.81
CA GLY A 89 -11.83 -15.78 -1.13
C GLY A 89 -10.81 -14.81 -1.74
N HIS A 90 -9.92 -14.26 -0.93
CA HIS A 90 -9.08 -13.13 -1.29
C HIS A 90 -7.88 -13.52 -2.15
N ILE A 91 -7.77 -12.92 -3.33
CA ILE A 91 -6.59 -12.97 -4.20
C ILE A 91 -6.02 -11.55 -4.31
N ASP A 92 -4.73 -11.41 -4.08
CA ASP A 92 -4.00 -10.18 -4.27
C ASP A 92 -3.14 -10.26 -5.54
N PHE A 93 -3.32 -9.33 -6.47
CA PHE A 93 -2.40 -9.10 -7.57
C PHE A 93 -1.23 -8.29 -7.03
N VAL A 94 -0.13 -9.00 -6.68
CA VAL A 94 1.08 -8.42 -6.08
C VAL A 94 1.96 -7.73 -7.13
N ASP A 95 1.34 -6.94 -7.98
CA ASP A 95 1.99 -6.22 -9.07
C ASP A 95 2.47 -4.84 -8.56
N ASP A 96 3.70 -4.46 -8.88
CA ASP A 96 4.27 -3.16 -8.52
C ASP A 96 3.41 -1.95 -8.98
N ASN A 97 2.70 -2.13 -10.08
CA ASN A 97 1.66 -1.24 -10.59
C ASN A 97 0.79 -2.02 -11.59
N PHE A 98 -0.32 -2.53 -11.15
CA PHE A 98 -1.23 -3.36 -11.95
C PHE A 98 -1.64 -2.70 -13.27
N ILE A 99 -1.76 -1.36 -13.29
CA ILE A 99 -2.15 -0.60 -14.47
C ILE A 99 -0.97 -0.11 -15.32
N GLY A 100 0.23 -0.65 -15.12
CA GLY A 100 1.43 -0.29 -15.87
C GLY A 100 1.29 -0.44 -17.39
N ASN A 101 0.34 -1.26 -17.85
CA ASN A 101 -0.13 -1.32 -19.24
C ASN A 101 -1.64 -1.58 -19.27
N LYS A 102 -2.43 -0.52 -19.34
CA LYS A 102 -3.90 -0.57 -19.28
C LYS A 102 -4.50 -1.48 -20.35
N LYS A 103 -3.93 -1.53 -21.56
CA LYS A 103 -4.43 -2.39 -22.65
C LYS A 103 -4.33 -3.87 -22.27
N LYS A 104 -3.16 -4.31 -21.80
CA LYS A 104 -2.93 -5.69 -21.37
C LYS A 104 -3.79 -6.08 -20.17
N VAL A 105 -3.98 -5.15 -19.24
CA VAL A 105 -4.86 -5.39 -18.09
C VAL A 105 -6.31 -5.56 -18.51
N LYS A 106 -6.82 -4.75 -19.44
CA LYS A 106 -8.18 -4.90 -19.99
C LYS A 106 -8.37 -6.26 -20.68
N GLU A 107 -7.37 -6.69 -21.49
CA GLU A 107 -7.37 -8.03 -22.11
C GLU A 107 -7.49 -9.14 -21.04
N LEU A 108 -6.69 -9.05 -19.96
CA LEU A 108 -6.78 -9.99 -18.84
C LEU A 108 -8.16 -9.95 -18.16
N LEU A 109 -8.65 -8.75 -17.84
CA LEU A 109 -9.89 -8.59 -17.06
C LEU A 109 -11.13 -9.06 -17.84
N LEU A 110 -11.14 -8.93 -19.16
CA LEU A 110 -12.19 -9.49 -20.00
C LEU A 110 -12.25 -11.02 -19.88
N ALA A 111 -11.12 -11.69 -20.03
CA ALA A 111 -11.05 -13.14 -19.88
C ALA A 111 -11.31 -13.60 -18.43
N LEU A 112 -10.84 -12.83 -17.44
CA LEU A 112 -11.10 -13.08 -16.03
C LEU A 112 -12.58 -12.94 -15.68
N LYS A 113 -13.29 -12.00 -16.33
CA LYS A 113 -14.74 -11.82 -16.17
C LYS A 113 -15.48 -13.09 -16.59
N ASP A 114 -15.19 -13.64 -17.76
CA ASP A 114 -15.81 -14.88 -18.23
C ASP A 114 -15.50 -16.06 -17.30
N TRP A 115 -14.25 -16.14 -16.83
CA TRP A 115 -13.83 -17.17 -15.90
C TRP A 115 -14.53 -17.05 -14.53
N THR A 116 -14.63 -15.85 -13.96
CA THR A 116 -15.27 -15.63 -12.65
C THR A 116 -16.77 -15.90 -12.71
N VAL A 117 -17.45 -15.49 -13.78
CA VAL A 117 -18.88 -15.81 -14.00
C VAL A 117 -19.10 -17.31 -14.07
N LYS A 118 -18.30 -18.03 -14.88
CA LYS A 118 -18.38 -19.49 -15.03
C LYS A 118 -18.21 -20.22 -13.69
N HIS A 119 -17.33 -19.71 -12.80
CA HIS A 119 -17.03 -20.31 -11.49
C HIS A 119 -17.83 -19.69 -10.34
N LYS A 120 -18.86 -18.84 -10.63
CA LYS A 120 -19.75 -18.21 -9.63
C LYS A 120 -18.98 -17.35 -8.63
N TYR A 121 -18.00 -16.56 -9.10
CA TYR A 121 -17.19 -15.62 -8.32
C TYR A 121 -16.53 -16.26 -7.10
N PRO A 122 -15.62 -17.24 -7.29
CA PRO A 122 -14.97 -17.93 -6.17
C PRO A 122 -14.00 -17.04 -5.41
N PHE A 123 -13.55 -15.94 -6.03
CA PHE A 123 -12.55 -15.01 -5.52
C PHE A 123 -13.04 -13.56 -5.59
N TYR A 124 -12.45 -12.73 -4.75
CA TYR A 124 -12.42 -11.28 -4.90
C TYR A 124 -10.96 -10.81 -4.90
N PHE A 125 -10.72 -9.62 -5.47
CA PHE A 125 -9.37 -9.19 -5.81
C PHE A 125 -8.98 -7.88 -5.14
N THR A 126 -7.66 -7.74 -4.92
CA THR A 126 -6.99 -6.51 -4.53
C THR A 126 -5.74 -6.30 -5.38
N THR A 127 -5.21 -5.07 -5.44
CA THR A 127 -3.97 -4.77 -6.14
C THR A 127 -3.43 -3.40 -5.76
N GLU A 128 -2.24 -3.07 -6.28
CA GLU A 128 -1.63 -1.75 -6.23
C GLU A 128 -1.72 -1.02 -7.57
N ALA A 129 -1.96 0.28 -7.52
CA ALA A 129 -2.07 1.10 -8.72
C ALA A 129 -1.65 2.55 -8.47
N SER A 130 -1.42 3.29 -9.55
CA SER A 130 -1.25 4.74 -9.50
C SER A 130 -2.57 5.48 -9.67
N VAL A 131 -2.62 6.75 -9.24
CA VAL A 131 -3.84 7.59 -9.19
C VAL A 131 -4.53 7.75 -10.56
N ASN A 132 -3.76 7.66 -11.66
CA ASN A 132 -4.30 7.75 -13.03
C ASN A 132 -5.21 6.57 -13.43
N LEU A 133 -5.43 5.59 -12.56
CA LEU A 133 -6.49 4.59 -12.71
C LEU A 133 -7.86 5.26 -12.85
N ALA A 134 -8.10 6.32 -12.08
CA ALA A 134 -9.36 7.05 -12.09
C ALA A 134 -9.75 7.67 -13.45
N GLU A 135 -8.84 7.73 -14.41
CA GLU A 135 -9.09 8.29 -15.75
C GLU A 135 -9.68 7.28 -16.74
N ASP A 136 -9.82 6.02 -16.35
CA ASP A 136 -10.23 4.93 -17.24
C ASP A 136 -11.49 4.25 -16.73
N ASP A 137 -12.65 4.75 -17.17
CA ASP A 137 -13.96 4.25 -16.76
C ASP A 137 -14.20 2.80 -17.17
N GLU A 138 -13.70 2.41 -18.35
CA GLU A 138 -13.82 1.03 -18.83
C GLU A 138 -13.02 0.08 -17.94
N LEU A 139 -11.80 0.46 -17.57
CA LEU A 139 -10.96 -0.33 -16.70
C LEU A 139 -11.59 -0.46 -15.29
N LEU A 140 -12.09 0.63 -14.72
CA LEU A 140 -12.79 0.61 -13.44
C LEU A 140 -14.03 -0.28 -13.48
N GLN A 141 -14.78 -0.25 -14.59
CA GLN A 141 -15.96 -1.11 -14.77
C GLN A 141 -15.54 -2.60 -14.86
N LEU A 142 -14.49 -2.92 -15.60
CA LEU A 142 -13.97 -4.29 -15.67
C LEU A 142 -13.48 -4.79 -14.32
N MET A 143 -12.78 -3.94 -13.55
CA MET A 143 -12.33 -4.29 -12.19
C MET A 143 -13.53 -4.55 -11.26
N LYS A 144 -14.58 -3.73 -11.33
CA LYS A 144 -15.84 -3.95 -10.61
C LYS A 144 -16.50 -5.26 -11.05
N ASP A 145 -16.49 -5.56 -12.35
CA ASP A 145 -17.14 -6.75 -12.93
C ASP A 145 -16.49 -8.06 -12.46
N VAL A 146 -15.21 -8.06 -12.13
CA VAL A 146 -14.51 -9.23 -11.61
C VAL A 146 -14.37 -9.26 -10.08
N ASP A 147 -14.99 -8.30 -9.37
CA ASP A 147 -15.00 -8.19 -7.90
C ASP A 147 -13.68 -7.72 -7.27
N PHE A 148 -13.02 -6.67 -7.87
CA PHE A 148 -12.00 -5.93 -7.13
C PHE A 148 -12.65 -5.14 -6.00
N ARG A 149 -12.12 -5.26 -4.77
CA ARG A 149 -12.70 -4.64 -3.57
C ARG A 149 -11.82 -3.58 -2.94
N TYR A 150 -10.49 -3.74 -3.02
CA TYR A 150 -9.52 -2.82 -2.44
C TYR A 150 -8.41 -2.52 -3.44
N ILE A 151 -7.96 -1.28 -3.43
CA ILE A 151 -6.78 -0.84 -4.18
C ILE A 151 -5.89 -0.02 -3.26
N PHE A 152 -4.59 -0.31 -3.30
CA PHE A 152 -3.58 0.54 -2.72
C PHE A 152 -3.07 1.52 -3.78
N LEU A 153 -3.16 2.82 -3.50
CA LEU A 153 -2.75 3.89 -4.40
C LEU A 153 -1.42 4.49 -3.94
N GLY A 154 -0.39 4.45 -4.79
CA GLY A 154 0.82 5.21 -4.58
C GLY A 154 0.55 6.70 -4.83
N ILE A 155 0.15 7.44 -3.81
CA ILE A 155 -0.17 8.88 -3.88
C ILE A 155 1.09 9.71 -3.69
N GLU A 156 1.91 9.35 -2.72
CA GLU A 156 3.19 9.91 -2.27
C GLU A 156 3.03 11.28 -1.60
N THR A 157 2.58 12.28 -2.32
CA THR A 157 2.39 13.63 -1.80
C THR A 157 1.25 14.35 -2.56
N PRO A 158 0.53 15.27 -1.91
CA PRO A 158 -0.45 16.11 -2.58
C PRO A 158 0.17 17.24 -3.41
N GLU A 159 1.50 17.44 -3.35
CA GLU A 159 2.18 18.60 -3.93
C GLU A 159 2.69 18.29 -5.34
N ASN A 160 2.11 18.96 -6.36
CA ASN A 160 2.43 18.73 -7.77
C ASN A 160 3.90 18.98 -8.11
N GLU A 161 4.51 20.01 -7.52
CA GLU A 161 5.93 20.34 -7.74
C GLU A 161 6.82 19.20 -7.25
N THR A 162 6.55 18.67 -6.04
CA THR A 162 7.27 17.54 -5.47
C THR A 162 7.09 16.28 -6.30
N LEU A 163 5.87 16.00 -6.80
CA LEU A 163 5.63 14.88 -7.71
C LEU A 163 6.44 15.01 -9.01
N ALA A 164 6.47 16.20 -9.62
CA ALA A 164 7.20 16.45 -10.86
C ALA A 164 8.71 16.29 -10.68
N LEU A 165 9.28 16.89 -9.63
CA LEU A 165 10.72 16.82 -9.32
C LEU A 165 11.19 15.41 -9.01
N ASN A 166 10.32 14.57 -8.44
CA ASN A 166 10.61 13.16 -8.15
C ASN A 166 10.13 12.21 -9.25
N HIS A 167 9.84 12.72 -10.45
CA HIS A 167 9.43 11.95 -11.63
C HIS A 167 8.18 11.06 -11.44
N LYS A 168 7.29 11.40 -10.50
CA LYS A 168 5.97 10.76 -10.34
C LYS A 168 4.94 11.36 -11.30
N ASN A 169 5.30 11.49 -12.57
CA ASN A 169 4.55 12.22 -13.59
C ASN A 169 3.12 11.74 -13.78
N GLN A 170 2.84 10.46 -13.52
CA GLN A 170 1.49 9.88 -13.64
C GLN A 170 0.49 10.45 -12.61
N ASN A 171 0.98 11.09 -11.55
CA ASN A 171 0.14 11.73 -10.52
C ASN A 171 0.10 13.25 -10.65
N VAL A 172 0.99 13.89 -11.43
CA VAL A 172 1.05 15.35 -11.59
C VAL A 172 -0.25 15.88 -12.15
N ASN A 173 -0.74 16.99 -11.60
CA ASN A 173 -2.01 17.65 -11.95
C ASN A 173 -3.26 16.77 -11.80
N LYS A 174 -3.20 15.73 -10.95
CA LYS A 174 -4.34 14.89 -10.59
C LYS A 174 -4.88 15.29 -9.22
N SER A 175 -6.18 15.51 -9.13
CA SER A 175 -6.82 15.64 -7.82
C SER A 175 -6.99 14.26 -7.18
N VAL A 176 -6.25 14.00 -6.11
CA VAL A 176 -6.37 12.76 -5.33
C VAL A 176 -7.80 12.56 -4.84
N THR A 177 -8.44 13.62 -4.35
CA THR A 177 -9.82 13.59 -3.85
C THR A 177 -10.79 13.13 -4.94
N ILE A 178 -10.74 13.72 -6.13
CA ILE A 178 -11.61 13.35 -7.25
C ILE A 178 -11.33 11.91 -7.70
N ALA A 179 -10.06 11.53 -7.79
CA ALA A 179 -9.67 10.20 -8.21
C ALA A 179 -10.18 9.12 -7.24
N VAL A 180 -9.97 9.30 -5.94
CA VAL A 180 -10.43 8.38 -4.89
C VAL A 180 -11.95 8.27 -4.90
N GLN A 181 -12.67 9.40 -4.94
CA GLN A 181 -14.14 9.41 -4.98
C GLN A 181 -14.67 8.70 -6.22
N LYS A 182 -14.03 8.87 -7.37
CA LYS A 182 -14.40 8.18 -8.61
C LYS A 182 -14.20 6.66 -8.47
N ILE A 183 -13.06 6.20 -7.98
CA ILE A 183 -12.81 4.77 -7.77
C ILE A 183 -13.83 4.19 -6.78
N MET A 184 -14.11 4.89 -5.67
CA MET A 184 -15.13 4.49 -4.70
C MET A 184 -16.53 4.39 -5.30
N SER A 185 -16.86 5.20 -6.30
CA SER A 185 -18.15 5.13 -7.01
C SER A 185 -18.33 3.82 -7.80
N TYR A 186 -17.23 3.10 -8.10
CA TYR A 186 -17.24 1.75 -8.65
C TYR A 186 -17.25 0.65 -7.59
N GLY A 187 -17.33 1.01 -6.30
CA GLY A 187 -17.42 0.05 -5.20
C GLY A 187 -16.08 -0.44 -4.67
N ILE A 188 -14.98 0.21 -5.06
CA ILE A 188 -13.62 -0.17 -4.70
C ILE A 188 -13.10 0.76 -3.61
N VAL A 189 -12.66 0.20 -2.48
CA VAL A 189 -12.07 0.95 -1.38
C VAL A 189 -10.63 1.33 -1.72
N CYS A 190 -10.26 2.60 -1.51
CA CYS A 190 -8.91 3.09 -1.71
C CYS A 190 -8.15 3.19 -0.40
N ASN A 191 -6.98 2.58 -0.35
CA ASN A 191 -5.93 2.82 0.62
C ASN A 191 -4.82 3.64 -0.05
N GLY A 192 -3.98 4.33 0.70
CA GLY A 192 -2.98 5.20 0.08
C GLY A 192 -1.65 5.23 0.79
N GLY A 193 -0.56 5.25 0.00
CA GLY A 193 0.80 5.48 0.46
C GLY A 193 1.19 6.95 0.30
N PHE A 194 1.85 7.49 1.32
CA PHE A 194 2.31 8.88 1.39
C PHE A 194 3.74 8.92 1.92
N ILE A 195 4.51 9.91 1.48
CA ILE A 195 5.91 10.09 1.86
C ILE A 195 6.12 11.55 2.26
N ILE A 196 6.83 11.77 3.37
CA ILE A 196 7.30 13.09 3.83
C ILE A 196 8.83 13.08 3.85
N GLY A 197 9.44 14.21 3.54
CA GLY A 197 10.88 14.42 3.61
C GLY A 197 11.56 14.59 2.26
N PHE A 198 10.80 14.86 1.20
CA PHE A 198 11.37 15.31 -0.05
C PHE A 198 12.01 16.68 0.10
N ASP A 199 13.12 16.92 -0.61
CA ASP A 199 13.82 18.21 -0.61
C ASP A 199 12.89 19.37 -1.04
N SER A 200 11.90 19.07 -1.86
CA SER A 200 10.91 20.02 -2.42
C SER A 200 9.63 20.17 -1.60
N ASP A 201 9.47 19.41 -0.50
CA ASP A 201 8.28 19.57 0.34
C ASP A 201 8.10 21.01 0.79
N SER A 202 6.89 21.55 0.69
CA SER A 202 6.61 22.91 1.15
C SER A 202 6.65 23.03 2.68
N PRO A 203 6.76 24.24 3.25
CA PRO A 203 6.63 24.43 4.71
C PRO A 203 5.25 24.01 5.26
N ASN A 204 4.27 23.83 4.39
CA ASN A 204 2.90 23.43 4.76
C ASN A 204 2.61 21.95 4.49
N ILE A 205 3.62 21.12 4.20
CA ILE A 205 3.43 19.71 3.79
C ILE A 205 2.53 18.92 4.73
N ALA A 206 2.72 19.04 6.05
CA ALA A 206 1.88 18.36 7.03
C ALA A 206 0.40 18.76 6.90
N ARG A 207 0.12 20.06 6.76
CA ARG A 207 -1.25 20.55 6.58
C ARG A 207 -1.86 20.07 5.26
N ASN A 208 -1.11 20.18 4.16
CA ASN A 208 -1.54 19.77 2.84
C ASN A 208 -1.85 18.27 2.80
N MET A 209 -1.01 17.44 3.42
CA MET A 209 -1.20 16.00 3.51
C MET A 209 -2.41 15.63 4.36
N ILE A 210 -2.59 16.25 5.53
CA ILE A 210 -3.78 16.07 6.37
C ILE A 210 -5.05 16.40 5.60
N SER A 211 -5.10 17.56 4.92
CA SER A 211 -6.26 17.95 4.11
C SER A 211 -6.54 16.95 3.00
N CYS A 212 -5.51 16.53 2.26
CA CYS A 212 -5.65 15.54 1.19
C CYS A 212 -6.23 14.22 1.70
N ILE A 213 -5.70 13.67 2.81
CA ILE A 213 -6.16 12.40 3.39
C ILE A 213 -7.60 12.53 3.90
N GLN A 214 -7.95 13.64 4.57
CA GLN A 214 -9.29 13.85 5.12
C GLN A 214 -10.35 14.07 4.03
N GLU A 215 -10.05 14.88 3.02
CA GLU A 215 -10.98 15.25 1.96
C GLU A 215 -11.18 14.12 0.94
N SER A 216 -10.14 13.35 0.64
CA SER A 216 -10.25 12.20 -0.25
C SER A 216 -11.04 11.05 0.37
N GLY A 217 -11.03 10.92 1.70
CA GLY A 217 -11.64 9.79 2.41
C GLY A 217 -10.79 8.53 2.43
N VAL A 218 -9.51 8.61 2.06
CA VAL A 218 -8.56 7.50 2.23
C VAL A 218 -8.50 7.14 3.70
N SER A 219 -9.13 6.01 4.07
CA SER A 219 -9.25 5.63 5.48
C SER A 219 -7.95 5.06 6.02
N MET A 220 -7.29 4.15 5.26
CA MET A 220 -5.97 3.64 5.57
C MET A 220 -4.93 4.41 4.78
N ALA A 221 -4.27 5.36 5.42
CA ALA A 221 -3.19 6.16 4.84
C ALA A 221 -1.86 5.76 5.49
N MET A 222 -1.02 5.07 4.74
CA MET A 222 0.34 4.70 5.18
C MET A 222 1.26 5.87 4.88
N VAL A 223 1.73 6.55 5.91
CA VAL A 223 2.67 7.67 5.78
C VAL A 223 4.04 7.22 6.25
N GLY A 224 5.06 7.42 5.43
CA GLY A 224 6.45 7.09 5.73
C GLY A 224 7.37 8.30 5.54
N LEU A 225 8.53 8.27 6.17
CA LEU A 225 9.63 9.18 5.89
C LEU A 225 10.38 8.73 4.65
N LEU A 226 10.83 9.67 3.83
CA LEU A 226 11.63 9.36 2.65
C LEU A 226 12.89 8.59 3.04
N TYR A 227 13.15 7.51 2.33
CA TYR A 227 14.33 6.67 2.52
C TYR A 227 15.01 6.43 1.17
N ALA A 228 16.30 6.70 1.09
CA ALA A 228 17.10 6.42 -0.09
C ALA A 228 17.41 4.92 -0.14
N LEU A 229 16.56 4.16 -0.84
CA LEU A 229 16.74 2.73 -1.04
C LEU A 229 17.96 2.45 -1.91
N PRO A 230 18.68 1.33 -1.68
CA PRO A 230 19.86 0.99 -2.45
C PRO A 230 19.63 1.00 -3.97
N ASN A 231 20.59 1.53 -4.71
CA ASN A 231 20.59 1.61 -6.17
C ASN A 231 19.52 2.50 -6.83
N THR A 232 18.63 3.13 -6.08
CA THR A 232 17.63 4.06 -6.65
C THR A 232 18.28 5.31 -7.27
N GLN A 233 17.53 6.02 -8.11
CA GLN A 233 17.98 7.29 -8.67
C GLN A 233 18.23 8.31 -7.55
N LEU A 234 17.37 8.33 -6.53
CA LEU A 234 17.53 9.14 -5.32
C LEU A 234 18.87 8.85 -4.62
N THR A 235 19.19 7.58 -4.41
CA THR A 235 20.47 7.19 -3.78
C THR A 235 21.66 7.65 -4.60
N LYS A 236 21.64 7.47 -5.93
CA LYS A 236 22.71 7.92 -6.83
C LYS A 236 22.89 9.44 -6.79
N ARG A 237 21.78 10.20 -6.77
CA ARG A 237 21.81 11.66 -6.64
C ARG A 237 22.41 12.09 -5.29
N LEU A 238 21.91 11.52 -4.19
CA LEU A 238 22.40 11.86 -2.84
C LEU A 238 23.86 11.46 -2.63
N GLN A 239 24.34 10.39 -3.24
CA GLN A 239 25.77 10.02 -3.25
C GLN A 239 26.61 11.07 -4.00
N HIS A 240 26.17 11.49 -5.18
CA HIS A 240 26.85 12.54 -5.94
C HIS A 240 26.89 13.87 -5.16
N GLU A 241 25.81 14.22 -4.49
CA GLU A 241 25.70 15.41 -3.62
C GLU A 241 26.44 15.24 -2.28
N LYS A 242 27.02 14.08 -1.98
CA LYS A 242 27.67 13.73 -0.70
C LYS A 242 26.75 13.88 0.51
N ARG A 243 25.49 13.62 0.33
CA ARG A 243 24.44 13.72 1.36
C ARG A 243 23.99 12.37 1.92
N LEU A 244 24.33 11.26 1.28
CA LEU A 244 23.97 9.94 1.79
C LEU A 244 24.76 9.65 3.06
N LEU A 245 24.08 9.30 4.14
CA LEU A 245 24.72 8.93 5.39
C LEU A 245 25.33 7.53 5.23
N GLN A 246 26.60 7.40 5.56
CA GLN A 246 27.25 6.10 5.62
C GLN A 246 26.73 5.36 6.86
N SER A 247 26.34 4.13 6.69
CA SER A 247 26.08 3.23 7.81
C SER A 247 27.39 3.04 8.59
N THR A 248 27.49 3.63 9.77
CA THR A 248 28.70 3.61 10.61
C THR A 248 28.86 2.33 11.41
N SER A 249 28.01 1.36 11.21
CA SER A 249 28.09 0.10 11.94
C SER A 249 28.03 -1.10 11.00
N GLU A 250 29.06 -1.95 11.07
CA GLU A 250 29.03 -3.33 10.58
C GLU A 250 27.94 -4.18 11.26
N SER A 251 27.14 -3.58 12.14
CA SER A 251 26.13 -4.22 12.98
C SER A 251 24.69 -3.75 12.73
N VAL A 252 24.44 -2.89 11.72
CA VAL A 252 23.03 -2.68 11.29
C VAL A 252 22.63 -3.94 10.53
N ASN A 253 21.93 -4.83 11.21
CA ASN A 253 21.20 -5.89 10.54
C ASN A 253 20.34 -5.24 9.46
N ASP A 254 20.41 -5.72 8.22
CA ASP A 254 19.58 -5.25 7.07
C ASP A 254 18.07 -5.26 7.34
N PHE A 255 17.66 -5.76 8.50
CA PHE A 255 16.29 -5.85 9.00
C PHE A 255 15.77 -4.59 9.71
N ASP A 256 16.62 -3.60 10.01
CA ASP A 256 16.21 -2.36 10.70
C ASP A 256 15.83 -1.22 9.74
N ILE A 257 15.64 -1.52 8.44
CA ILE A 257 15.18 -0.55 7.45
C ILE A 257 13.66 -0.42 7.56
N ASP A 258 13.21 0.56 8.33
CA ASP A 258 11.80 0.91 8.47
C ASP A 258 11.60 2.40 8.14
N GLN A 259 10.80 2.68 7.11
CA GLN A 259 10.48 4.05 6.69
C GLN A 259 9.70 4.82 7.77
N SER A 260 9.08 4.13 8.72
CA SER A 260 8.33 4.77 9.80
C SER A 260 9.22 5.26 10.94
N THR A 261 10.34 4.59 11.21
CA THR A 261 11.22 4.90 12.36
C THR A 261 12.68 5.16 11.97
N SER A 262 13.13 4.70 10.81
CA SER A 262 14.52 4.80 10.34
C SER A 262 14.67 5.59 9.04
N GLY A 263 13.65 6.37 8.64
CA GLY A 263 13.68 7.20 7.44
C GLY A 263 14.75 8.29 7.46
N LEU A 264 14.91 9.00 6.33
CA LEU A 264 15.85 10.08 6.15
C LEU A 264 17.32 9.64 6.35
N ASN A 265 17.73 8.53 5.71
CA ASN A 265 19.12 8.04 5.75
C ASN A 265 20.11 8.92 4.97
N PHE A 266 19.84 10.23 4.90
CA PHE A 266 20.64 11.23 4.21
C PHE A 266 20.57 12.58 4.92
N VAL A 267 21.48 13.50 4.58
CA VAL A 267 21.47 14.88 5.04
C VAL A 267 20.36 15.64 4.31
N THR A 268 19.35 16.06 5.06
CA THR A 268 18.18 16.79 4.53
C THR A 268 18.49 18.26 4.30
N LEU A 269 17.85 18.90 3.30
CA LEU A 269 17.97 20.35 3.07
C LEU A 269 17.19 21.16 4.12
N LYS A 270 16.10 20.62 4.63
CA LYS A 270 15.34 21.17 5.75
C LYS A 270 15.82 20.54 7.06
N SER A 271 15.53 21.20 8.19
CA SER A 271 15.81 20.61 9.49
C SER A 271 15.18 19.22 9.61
N ARG A 272 16.01 18.22 9.95
CA ARG A 272 15.56 16.85 10.17
C ARG A 272 14.50 16.78 11.26
N THR A 273 14.67 17.56 12.33
CA THR A 273 13.71 17.64 13.44
C THR A 273 12.39 18.28 13.03
N GLU A 274 12.39 19.25 12.10
CA GLU A 274 11.14 19.81 11.53
C GLU A 274 10.39 18.79 10.68
N ILE A 275 11.09 18.05 9.81
CA ILE A 275 10.47 16.99 9.00
C ILE A 275 9.84 15.91 9.89
N MET A 276 10.55 15.51 10.96
CA MET A 276 10.03 14.53 11.93
C MET A 276 8.81 15.06 12.69
N ARG A 277 8.79 16.37 13.06
CA ARG A 277 7.60 16.99 13.69
C ARG A 277 6.41 17.02 12.73
N ASP A 278 6.63 17.35 11.46
CA ASP A 278 5.58 17.32 10.44
C ASP A 278 5.02 15.91 10.26
N PHE A 279 5.88 14.89 10.25
CA PHE A 279 5.48 13.49 10.19
C PHE A 279 4.63 13.08 11.40
N VAL A 280 5.09 13.37 12.62
CA VAL A 280 4.35 13.12 13.87
C VAL A 280 2.98 13.82 13.83
N LYS A 281 2.95 15.09 13.43
CA LYS A 281 1.71 15.87 13.33
C LYS A 281 0.69 15.24 12.36
N VAL A 282 1.15 14.73 11.23
CA VAL A 282 0.27 14.02 10.28
C VAL A 282 -0.27 12.74 10.93
N LEU A 283 0.59 11.90 11.50
CA LEU A 283 0.18 10.63 12.11
C LEU A 283 -0.78 10.83 13.27
N ASP A 284 -0.49 11.77 14.17
CA ASP A 284 -1.37 12.07 15.30
C ASP A 284 -2.76 12.55 14.86
N PHE A 285 -2.81 13.39 13.82
CA PHE A 285 -4.08 13.88 13.33
C PHE A 285 -4.89 12.80 12.59
N ILE A 286 -4.27 12.07 11.65
CA ILE A 286 -5.02 11.12 10.82
C ILE A 286 -5.47 9.87 11.58
N TYR A 287 -4.76 9.48 12.63
CA TYR A 287 -5.10 8.33 13.49
C TYR A 287 -5.73 8.73 14.84
N GLU A 288 -6.05 10.03 15.01
CA GLU A 288 -6.95 10.44 16.08
C GLU A 288 -8.34 9.81 15.84
N PRO A 289 -8.98 9.21 16.88
CA PRO A 289 -10.21 8.42 16.69
C PRO A 289 -11.31 9.14 15.90
N ALA A 290 -11.58 10.41 16.24
CA ALA A 290 -12.66 11.15 15.59
C ALA A 290 -12.38 11.37 14.09
N ASN A 291 -11.13 11.71 13.74
CA ASN A 291 -10.71 11.94 12.37
C ASN A 291 -10.71 10.65 11.54
N TYR A 292 -10.22 9.55 12.12
CA TYR A 292 -10.23 8.24 11.45
C TYR A 292 -11.66 7.75 11.18
N TYR A 293 -12.52 7.71 12.19
CA TYR A 293 -13.90 7.25 12.03
C TYR A 293 -14.75 8.18 11.14
N LYS A 294 -14.42 9.48 11.09
CA LYS A 294 -15.03 10.41 10.13
C LYS A 294 -14.74 9.96 8.68
N ARG A 295 -13.47 9.59 8.35
CA ARG A 295 -13.10 9.05 7.03
C ARG A 295 -13.77 7.72 6.75
N VAL A 296 -13.77 6.78 7.71
CA VAL A 296 -14.45 5.48 7.56
C VAL A 296 -15.94 5.65 7.29
N MET A 297 -16.58 6.53 8.03
CA MET A 297 -18.01 6.83 7.82
C MET A 297 -18.26 7.49 6.45
N TYR A 298 -17.43 8.46 6.05
CA TYR A 298 -17.50 9.07 4.74
C TYR A 298 -17.34 8.00 3.64
N ASN A 299 -16.31 7.16 3.73
CA ASN A 299 -16.05 6.06 2.81
C ASN A 299 -17.27 5.14 2.71
N GLY A 300 -17.77 4.64 3.84
CA GLY A 300 -18.93 3.75 3.87
C GLY A 300 -20.22 4.36 3.31
N LEU A 301 -20.40 5.67 3.42
CA LEU A 301 -21.59 6.34 2.87
C LEU A 301 -21.48 6.62 1.36
N GLN A 302 -20.26 6.81 0.82
CA GLN A 302 -20.02 7.11 -0.59
C GLN A 302 -19.76 5.87 -1.44
N LEU A 303 -19.24 4.79 -0.83
CA LEU A 303 -18.92 3.55 -1.53
C LEU A 303 -20.18 2.94 -2.16
N LYS A 304 -20.08 2.48 -3.40
CA LYS A 304 -21.16 1.79 -4.12
C LYS A 304 -20.81 0.32 -4.40
N PRO A 305 -20.70 -0.52 -3.36
CA PRO A 305 -20.24 -1.90 -3.54
C PRO A 305 -21.29 -2.77 -4.19
N GLU A 306 -20.83 -3.60 -5.12
CA GLU A 306 -21.62 -4.66 -5.77
C GLU A 306 -20.81 -5.96 -5.69
N TYR A 307 -20.49 -6.38 -4.45
CA TYR A 307 -19.67 -7.57 -4.21
C TYR A 307 -20.38 -8.83 -4.71
N LYS A 308 -19.64 -9.66 -5.43
CA LYS A 308 -20.15 -10.83 -6.13
C LYS A 308 -19.75 -12.14 -5.47
N HIS A 309 -18.54 -12.16 -4.86
CA HIS A 309 -18.10 -13.33 -4.10
C HIS A 309 -18.95 -13.52 -2.85
N VAL A 310 -19.56 -14.70 -2.74
CA VAL A 310 -20.32 -15.11 -1.54
C VAL A 310 -19.50 -16.12 -0.75
N PRO A 311 -19.17 -15.83 0.51
CA PRO A 311 -18.41 -16.76 1.34
C PRO A 311 -19.18 -18.04 1.62
N SER A 312 -18.47 -19.17 1.76
CA SER A 312 -19.08 -20.41 2.23
C SER A 312 -19.60 -20.25 3.65
N PHE A 313 -20.56 -21.08 4.07
CA PHE A 313 -21.09 -21.03 5.44
C PHE A 313 -20.00 -21.10 6.52
N LYS A 314 -18.98 -21.93 6.31
CA LYS A 314 -17.82 -22.04 7.22
C LYS A 314 -17.00 -20.73 7.25
N ALA A 315 -16.81 -20.08 6.12
CA ALA A 315 -16.14 -18.77 6.04
C ALA A 315 -17.00 -17.68 6.69
N TRP A 316 -18.32 -17.71 6.46
CA TRP A 316 -19.26 -16.79 7.09
C TRP A 316 -19.22 -16.86 8.62
N LEU A 317 -19.16 -18.06 9.21
CA LEU A 317 -18.99 -18.22 10.66
C LEU A 317 -17.67 -17.61 11.18
N LYS A 318 -16.58 -17.71 10.40
CA LYS A 318 -15.32 -17.05 10.74
C LYS A 318 -15.46 -15.53 10.70
N TYR A 319 -16.14 -14.99 9.68
CA TYR A 319 -16.38 -13.54 9.57
C TYR A 319 -17.26 -13.03 10.71
N LEU A 320 -18.30 -13.77 11.08
CA LEU A 320 -19.14 -13.43 12.24
C LEU A 320 -18.34 -13.39 13.55
N ASN A 321 -17.44 -14.37 13.75
CA ASN A 321 -16.56 -14.38 14.93
C ASN A 321 -15.56 -13.21 14.91
N SER A 322 -15.02 -12.87 13.73
CA SER A 322 -14.14 -11.69 13.55
C SER A 322 -14.92 -10.39 13.82
N PHE A 323 -16.11 -10.25 13.28
CA PHE A 323 -17.00 -9.13 13.54
C PHE A 323 -17.27 -8.97 15.05
N ARG A 324 -17.61 -10.06 15.75
CA ARG A 324 -17.80 -10.03 17.22
C ARG A 324 -16.55 -9.52 17.95
N LYS A 325 -15.34 -9.94 17.54
CA LYS A 325 -14.08 -9.46 18.12
C LYS A 325 -13.87 -7.97 17.87
N VAL A 326 -14.18 -7.48 16.67
CA VAL A 326 -14.09 -6.05 16.33
C VAL A 326 -15.10 -5.25 17.15
N CYS A 327 -16.35 -5.70 17.24
CA CYS A 327 -17.37 -5.08 18.12
C CYS A 327 -16.88 -5.00 19.56
N TRP A 328 -16.25 -6.07 20.07
CA TRP A 328 -15.70 -6.05 21.43
C TRP A 328 -14.58 -5.04 21.60
N ARG A 329 -13.58 -5.05 20.69
CA ARG A 329 -12.40 -4.18 20.81
C ARG A 329 -12.69 -2.71 20.51
N ALA A 330 -13.46 -2.43 19.45
CA ALA A 330 -13.77 -1.06 19.04
C ALA A 330 -15.05 -0.52 19.67
N GLY A 331 -16.08 -1.37 19.79
CA GLY A 331 -17.41 -0.97 20.25
C GLY A 331 -17.56 -0.86 21.77
N PHE A 332 -16.61 -1.37 22.57
CA PHE A 332 -16.58 -1.24 24.03
C PHE A 332 -15.33 -0.52 24.54
N SER A 333 -14.49 0.00 23.64
CA SER A 333 -13.36 0.85 24.00
C SER A 333 -13.84 2.23 24.48
N LYS A 334 -13.25 2.76 25.57
CA LYS A 334 -13.57 4.10 26.08
C LYS A 334 -13.41 5.22 25.03
N THR A 335 -12.45 5.06 24.10
CA THR A 335 -12.10 6.09 23.11
C THR A 335 -12.88 5.96 21.80
N THR A 336 -13.35 4.78 21.42
CA THR A 336 -13.93 4.53 20.10
C THR A 336 -15.39 4.07 20.11
N SER A 337 -15.94 3.68 21.27
CA SER A 337 -17.27 3.08 21.39
C SER A 337 -18.36 3.92 20.68
N TYR A 338 -18.50 5.18 21.05
CA TYR A 338 -19.48 6.07 20.43
C TYR A 338 -19.27 6.21 18.92
N LEU A 339 -18.03 6.41 18.48
CA LEU A 339 -17.68 6.61 17.06
C LEU A 339 -17.95 5.35 16.24
N TYR A 340 -17.59 4.19 16.80
CA TYR A 340 -17.81 2.89 16.17
C TYR A 340 -19.30 2.61 15.95
N TRP A 341 -20.10 2.72 17.00
CA TRP A 341 -21.53 2.44 16.89
C TRP A 341 -22.27 3.49 16.05
N LYS A 342 -21.88 4.77 16.14
CA LYS A 342 -22.39 5.81 15.25
C LYS A 342 -22.11 5.47 13.78
N MET A 343 -20.91 5.01 13.46
CA MET A 343 -20.52 4.56 12.12
C MET A 343 -21.38 3.35 11.70
N VAL A 344 -21.42 2.30 12.52
CA VAL A 344 -22.17 1.06 12.21
C VAL A 344 -23.63 1.35 11.92
N PHE A 345 -24.33 2.07 12.81
CA PHE A 345 -25.75 2.39 12.62
C PHE A 345 -26.00 3.33 11.45
N SER A 346 -25.14 4.34 11.25
CA SER A 346 -25.28 5.25 10.12
C SER A 346 -25.16 4.53 8.78
N ILE A 347 -24.20 3.60 8.66
CA ILE A 347 -23.98 2.85 7.44
C ILE A 347 -25.06 1.78 7.26
N LEU A 348 -25.43 1.07 8.31
CA LEU A 348 -26.51 0.08 8.26
C LEU A 348 -27.84 0.68 7.77
N LEU A 349 -28.14 1.91 8.18
CA LEU A 349 -29.37 2.60 7.77
C LEU A 349 -29.30 3.21 6.38
N LYS A 350 -28.13 3.74 5.95
CA LYS A 350 -28.02 4.53 4.71
C LYS A 350 -27.39 3.77 3.55
N ASN A 351 -26.45 2.86 3.83
CA ASN A 351 -25.72 2.06 2.82
C ASN A 351 -25.31 0.70 3.38
N PRO A 352 -26.24 -0.21 3.69
CA PRO A 352 -25.94 -1.50 4.32
C PRO A 352 -24.96 -2.36 3.55
N LYS A 353 -24.88 -2.21 2.23
CA LYS A 353 -23.93 -2.95 1.38
C LYS A 353 -22.45 -2.61 1.70
N ALA A 354 -22.18 -1.41 2.21
CA ALA A 354 -20.83 -0.97 2.58
C ALA A 354 -20.43 -1.34 4.02
N LEU A 355 -21.32 -2.00 4.79
CA LEU A 355 -21.06 -2.31 6.20
C LEU A 355 -19.83 -3.19 6.38
N GLU A 356 -19.66 -4.23 5.56
CA GLU A 356 -18.49 -5.13 5.62
C GLU A 356 -17.19 -4.35 5.45
N ALA A 357 -17.09 -3.54 4.39
CA ALA A 357 -15.91 -2.73 4.13
C ALA A 357 -15.60 -1.75 5.29
N SER A 358 -16.63 -1.11 5.82
CA SER A 358 -16.49 -0.14 6.91
C SER A 358 -16.06 -0.78 8.23
N VAL A 359 -16.56 -1.97 8.52
CA VAL A 359 -16.14 -2.75 9.70
C VAL A 359 -14.69 -3.23 9.53
N ASN A 360 -14.29 -3.62 8.33
CA ASN A 360 -12.90 -3.98 8.04
C ASN A 360 -11.96 -2.78 8.25
N LEU A 361 -12.32 -1.59 7.76
CA LEU A 361 -11.56 -0.37 8.02
C LEU A 361 -11.50 -0.02 9.52
N ALA A 362 -12.60 -0.19 10.25
CA ALA A 362 -12.62 -0.01 11.70
C ALA A 362 -11.75 -1.04 12.44
N ALA A 363 -11.66 -2.28 11.94
CA ALA A 363 -10.74 -3.29 12.48
C ALA A 363 -9.27 -2.91 12.25
N MET A 364 -8.94 -2.36 11.08
CA MET A 364 -7.60 -1.86 10.79
C MET A 364 -7.17 -0.73 11.74
N TYR A 365 -8.10 0.12 12.17
CA TYR A 365 -7.82 1.16 13.15
C TYR A 365 -7.18 0.62 14.43
N ILE A 366 -7.62 -0.56 14.90
CA ILE A 366 -7.08 -1.16 16.13
C ILE A 366 -5.57 -1.41 16.01
N HIS A 367 -5.12 -1.88 14.84
CA HIS A 367 -3.71 -2.11 14.56
C HIS A 367 -2.95 -0.79 14.34
N PHE A 368 -3.45 0.08 13.45
CA PHE A 368 -2.77 1.32 13.08
C PHE A 368 -2.66 2.32 14.24
N LYS A 369 -3.60 2.29 15.18
CA LYS A 369 -3.47 3.10 16.40
C LYS A 369 -2.25 2.68 17.24
N GLU A 370 -2.08 1.38 17.47
CA GLU A 370 -0.94 0.87 18.25
C GLU A 370 0.38 1.14 17.54
N GLN A 371 0.42 0.92 16.23
CA GLN A 371 1.58 1.23 15.40
C GLN A 371 1.91 2.73 15.43
N LYS A 372 0.90 3.61 15.28
CA LYS A 372 1.07 5.06 15.36
C LYS A 372 1.65 5.47 16.73
N ASP A 373 1.09 4.96 17.81
CA ASP A 373 1.56 5.29 19.17
C ASP A 373 3.03 4.90 19.35
N TYR A 374 3.45 3.74 18.83
CA TYR A 374 4.85 3.30 18.81
C TYR A 374 5.73 4.24 17.97
N VAL A 375 5.38 4.49 16.72
CA VAL A 375 6.15 5.33 15.80
C VAL A 375 6.30 6.74 16.34
N VAL A 376 5.23 7.35 16.84
CA VAL A 376 5.26 8.70 17.45
C VAL A 376 6.18 8.74 18.67
N SER A 377 6.17 7.70 19.51
CA SER A 377 7.08 7.59 20.65
C SER A 377 8.55 7.58 20.23
N VAL A 378 8.89 6.76 19.23
CA VAL A 378 10.25 6.68 18.68
C VAL A 378 10.67 8.01 18.06
N MET A 379 9.79 8.64 17.24
CA MET A 379 10.08 9.92 16.62
C MET A 379 10.30 11.03 17.64
N ASN A 380 9.50 11.12 18.69
CA ASN A 380 9.67 12.13 19.73
C ASN A 380 11.01 11.98 20.46
N THR A 381 11.48 10.75 20.69
CA THR A 381 12.82 10.50 21.24
C THR A 381 13.90 11.02 20.30
N GLN A 382 13.81 10.71 19.00
CA GLN A 382 14.79 11.18 18.01
C GLN A 382 14.79 12.71 17.84
N ILE A 383 13.63 13.34 17.95
CA ILE A 383 13.49 14.81 17.91
C ILE A 383 14.23 15.42 19.11
N GLN A 384 13.98 14.92 20.32
CA GLN A 384 14.65 15.40 21.54
C GLN A 384 16.17 15.24 21.46
N GLU A 385 16.66 14.09 21.00
CA GLU A 385 18.11 13.87 20.80
C GLU A 385 18.70 14.84 19.76
N GLY A 386 17.98 15.10 18.68
CA GLY A 386 18.36 16.07 17.64
C GLY A 386 18.46 17.50 18.21
N GLU A 387 17.48 17.94 18.99
CA GLU A 387 17.46 19.25 19.63
C GLU A 387 18.61 19.43 20.62
N ILE A 388 18.91 18.40 21.42
CA ILE A 388 20.05 18.41 22.36
C ILE A 388 21.35 18.56 21.58
N ARG A 389 21.56 17.81 20.49
CA ARG A 389 22.77 17.91 19.65
C ARG A 389 22.91 19.30 19.04
N GLU A 390 21.84 19.87 18.52
CA GLU A 390 21.83 21.24 17.98
C GLU A 390 22.16 22.29 19.04
N ALA A 391 21.60 22.14 20.25
CA ALA A 391 21.87 23.04 21.37
C ALA A 391 23.34 22.98 21.83
N ILE A 392 23.92 21.77 21.97
CA ILE A 392 25.32 21.57 22.30
C ILE A 392 26.21 22.19 21.21
N TYR A 393 25.91 21.94 19.92
CA TYR A 393 26.70 22.52 18.83
C TYR A 393 26.71 24.05 18.86
N LYS A 394 25.56 24.69 19.08
CA LYS A 394 25.43 26.15 19.23
C LYS A 394 26.22 26.69 20.44
N SER A 395 26.25 25.94 21.55
CA SER A 395 27.01 26.35 22.75
C SER A 395 28.55 26.24 22.61
N ILE A 396 29.01 25.44 21.64
CA ILE A 396 30.45 25.28 21.36
C ILE A 396 30.96 26.37 20.39
N ILE A 397 30.07 26.89 19.53
CA ILE A 397 30.41 27.89 18.49
C ILE A 397 30.31 29.33 19.02
N ASN A 398 29.48 29.57 20.04
CA ASN A 398 29.37 30.85 20.75
C ASN A 398 30.37 30.93 21.93
#